data_47f6b448b62484480b8ad722762e8610
#
_entry.id   47f6b448b62484480b8ad722762e8610
#
_cell.length_a   1.000
_cell.length_b   1.000
_cell.length_c   1.000
_cell.angle_alpha   90.00
_cell.angle_beta   90.00
_cell.angle_gamma   90.00
#
_symmetry.space_group_name_H-M   'P 1'
#
loop_
_entity.id
_entity.type
_entity.pdbx_description
1 polymer ?
#
loop_
_entity_poly.entity_id
_entity_poly.type
_entity_poly.pdbx_seq_one_letter_code
_entity_poly.pdbx_strand_id
1 'polypeptide(L)'
;ETGTNLLIAAWFAPEHTKLNIPMLKSLSICTGMLFLAAGGYGMIKQDSLRKTSSTEKSSQKIWIGSVQPNFSLQDLASNPDLAHSERRQNLDSLFKDSEALLRSYPQESGLPKLIVWPESVYPDPFFKKDLSRKRVLQWAEKHQTSILLASIDWEMGKTGPRFFGISVMVGPNGKIIGRYNKIFLIPFGETLPFSEWFPEIAEWLRKEIRNMSEFEKGTEYTVFQL
;
A
#
# COMPACT_ATOMS: atom_id res chain seq x y z
N GLU A 1 -0.81 -11.85 18.19
CA GLU A 1 -1.17 -11.57 19.62
C GLU A 1 -1.99 -12.70 20.24
N THR A 2 -3.01 -13.26 19.58
CA THR A 2 -3.85 -14.34 20.15
C THR A 2 -3.09 -15.64 20.43
N GLY A 3 -2.12 -16.03 19.62
CA GLY A 3 -1.34 -17.25 19.78
C GLY A 3 -0.39 -17.22 20.98
N THR A 4 0.25 -16.09 21.23
CA THR A 4 1.16 -15.90 22.39
C THR A 4 0.39 -15.84 23.70
N ASN A 5 -0.78 -15.22 23.72
CA ASN A 5 -1.65 -15.16 24.88
C ASN A 5 -2.22 -16.55 25.27
N LEU A 6 -2.53 -17.41 24.29
CA LEU A 6 -2.95 -18.79 24.51
C LEU A 6 -1.82 -19.64 25.14
N LEU A 7 -0.58 -19.46 24.70
CA LEU A 7 0.57 -20.17 25.27
C LEU A 7 0.87 -19.73 26.70
N ILE A 8 0.75 -18.43 27.00
CA ILE A 8 0.92 -17.90 28.37
C ILE A 8 -0.23 -18.39 29.27
N ALA A 9 -1.47 -18.34 28.80
CA ALA A 9 -2.63 -18.83 29.53
C ALA A 9 -2.54 -20.33 29.81
N ALA A 10 -2.00 -21.14 28.90
CA ALA A 10 -1.79 -22.58 29.10
C ALA A 10 -0.71 -22.91 30.13
N TRP A 11 0.26 -22.01 30.36
CA TRP A 11 1.27 -22.16 31.42
C TRP A 11 0.72 -21.96 32.84
N PHE A 12 -0.31 -21.15 32.96
CA PHE A 12 -0.98 -20.81 34.23
C PHE A 12 -2.31 -21.55 34.45
N ALA A 13 -2.69 -22.46 33.53
CA ALA A 13 -3.92 -23.22 33.63
C ALA A 13 -3.85 -24.24 34.79
N PRO A 14 -4.92 -24.39 35.60
CA PRO A 14 -4.96 -25.36 36.68
C PRO A 14 -4.88 -26.80 36.14
N GLU A 15 -4.33 -27.72 36.97
CA GLU A 15 -3.97 -29.12 36.61
C GLU A 15 -5.11 -29.99 36.03
N HIS A 16 -6.35 -29.52 36.05
CA HIS A 16 -7.52 -30.25 35.56
C HIS A 16 -7.78 -30.14 34.05
N THR A 17 -7.03 -29.27 33.33
CA THR A 17 -7.06 -29.26 31.87
C THR A 17 -6.07 -30.30 31.36
N LYS A 18 -6.57 -31.38 30.76
CA LYS A 18 -5.78 -32.44 30.10
C LYS A 18 -5.02 -31.89 28.84
N LEU A 19 -4.34 -30.79 28.95
CA LEU A 19 -3.45 -30.28 27.92
C LEU A 19 -2.19 -31.15 27.87
N ASN A 20 -1.85 -31.61 26.69
CA ASN A 20 -0.68 -32.43 26.43
C ASN A 20 0.60 -31.61 26.70
N ILE A 21 1.06 -31.59 27.94
CA ILE A 21 2.21 -30.82 28.42
C ILE A 21 3.46 -30.94 27.53
N PRO A 22 3.85 -32.13 27.02
CA PRO A 22 4.98 -32.25 26.11
C PRO A 22 4.76 -31.52 24.77
N MET A 23 3.54 -31.52 24.23
CA MET A 23 3.21 -30.78 23.00
C MET A 23 3.30 -29.27 23.21
N LEU A 24 2.84 -28.75 24.33
CA LEU A 24 2.96 -27.34 24.70
C LEU A 24 4.41 -26.88 24.89
N LYS A 25 5.24 -27.72 25.52
CA LYS A 25 6.68 -27.45 25.66
C LYS A 25 7.35 -27.39 24.28
N SER A 26 7.08 -28.36 23.40
CA SER A 26 7.62 -28.37 22.04
C SER A 26 7.17 -27.12 21.25
N LEU A 27 5.91 -26.74 21.35
CA LEU A 27 5.37 -25.55 20.68
C LEU A 27 6.04 -24.25 21.20
N SER A 28 6.23 -24.15 22.52
CA SER A 28 6.93 -23.00 23.14
C SER A 28 8.39 -22.91 22.70
N ILE A 29 9.09 -24.03 22.59
CA ILE A 29 10.47 -24.08 22.10
C ILE A 29 10.53 -23.67 20.62
N CYS A 30 9.65 -24.21 19.77
CA CYS A 30 9.58 -23.84 18.36
C CYS A 30 9.28 -22.34 18.19
N THR A 31 8.33 -21.80 18.95
CA THR A 31 8.01 -20.37 18.94
C THR A 31 9.22 -19.53 19.37
N GLY A 32 9.92 -19.93 20.44
CA GLY A 32 11.14 -19.27 20.89
C GLY A 32 12.24 -19.27 19.83
N MET A 33 12.45 -20.40 19.16
CA MET A 33 13.42 -20.50 18.05
C MET A 33 13.04 -19.60 16.86
N LEU A 34 11.76 -19.52 16.52
CA LEU A 34 11.30 -18.60 15.46
C LEU A 34 11.57 -17.14 15.80
N PHE A 35 11.33 -16.73 17.06
CA PHE A 35 11.65 -15.36 17.49
C PHE A 35 13.16 -15.08 17.47
N LEU A 36 13.98 -16.03 17.89
CA LEU A 36 15.44 -15.89 17.83
C LEU A 36 15.93 -15.83 16.39
N ALA A 37 15.40 -16.68 15.50
CA ALA A 37 15.74 -16.66 14.08
C ALA A 37 15.33 -15.35 13.40
N ALA A 38 14.13 -14.86 13.69
CA ALA A 38 13.66 -13.58 13.16
C ALA A 38 14.50 -12.40 13.67
N GLY A 39 14.82 -12.39 14.97
CA GLY A 39 15.70 -11.38 15.56
C GLY A 39 17.10 -11.41 14.97
N GLY A 40 17.70 -12.60 14.85
CA GLY A 40 19.02 -12.79 14.23
C GLY A 40 19.05 -12.34 12.78
N TYR A 41 18.02 -12.70 11.99
CA TYR A 41 17.87 -12.23 10.61
C TYR A 41 17.77 -10.70 10.55
N GLY A 42 16.96 -10.10 11.43
CA GLY A 42 16.81 -8.65 11.51
C GLY A 42 18.14 -7.93 11.78
N MET A 43 18.94 -8.44 12.73
CA MET A 43 20.25 -7.87 13.05
C MET A 43 21.23 -7.96 11.87
N ILE A 44 21.31 -9.12 11.21
CA ILE A 44 22.17 -9.32 10.03
C ILE A 44 21.75 -8.39 8.91
N LYS A 45 20.43 -8.26 8.65
CA LYS A 45 19.90 -7.40 7.59
C LYS A 45 20.17 -5.93 7.88
N GLN A 46 20.02 -5.50 9.13
CA GLN A 46 20.30 -4.13 9.54
C GLN A 46 21.77 -3.77 9.35
N ASP A 47 22.70 -4.68 9.72
CA ASP A 47 24.14 -4.46 9.51
C ASP A 47 24.51 -4.37 8.03
N SER A 48 23.91 -5.24 7.20
CA SER A 48 24.05 -5.19 5.74
C SER A 48 23.59 -3.85 5.17
N LEU A 49 22.43 -3.35 5.59
CA LEU A 49 21.89 -2.06 5.13
C LEU A 49 22.77 -0.89 5.56
N ARG A 50 23.30 -0.90 6.78
CA ARG A 50 24.24 0.12 7.25
C ARG A 50 25.51 0.17 6.43
N LYS A 51 26.07 -0.99 6.07
CA LYS A 51 27.27 -1.08 5.22
C LYS A 51 27.01 -0.55 3.81
N THR A 52 25.86 -0.88 3.22
CA THR A 52 25.45 -0.35 1.91
C THR A 52 25.30 1.17 1.93
N SER A 53 24.63 1.71 2.94
CA SER A 53 24.43 3.16 3.10
C SER A 53 25.73 3.93 3.31
N SER A 54 26.75 3.33 3.93
CA SER A 54 28.05 3.98 4.11
C SER A 54 28.94 3.99 2.86
N THR A 55 28.63 3.13 1.88
CA THR A 55 29.42 3.00 0.63
C THR A 55 28.91 3.91 -0.49
N GLU A 56 27.65 4.37 -0.40
CA GLU A 56 27.04 5.27 -1.38
C GLU A 56 27.49 6.73 -1.18
N LYS A 57 28.71 7.04 -1.63
CA LYS A 57 29.27 8.41 -1.63
C LYS A 57 28.62 9.38 -2.63
N SER A 58 27.64 8.95 -3.42
CA SER A 58 26.97 9.75 -4.46
C SER A 58 25.48 9.44 -4.56
N SER A 59 24.76 9.46 -3.46
CA SER A 59 23.30 9.41 -3.54
C SER A 59 22.77 10.79 -3.93
N GLN A 60 22.09 10.86 -5.06
CA GLN A 60 21.30 12.03 -5.40
C GLN A 60 20.23 12.23 -4.32
N LYS A 61 20.23 13.41 -3.70
CA LYS A 61 19.21 13.76 -2.72
C LYS A 61 17.93 14.20 -3.43
N ILE A 62 16.81 13.83 -2.86
CA ILE A 62 15.48 14.26 -3.30
C ILE A 62 14.72 14.79 -2.09
N TRP A 63 13.92 15.82 -2.28
CA TRP A 63 12.97 16.27 -1.28
C TRP A 63 11.64 15.54 -1.47
N ILE A 64 11.12 14.92 -0.41
CA ILE A 64 9.87 14.16 -0.42
C ILE A 64 8.90 14.76 0.58
N GLY A 65 7.72 15.16 0.10
CA GLY A 65 6.58 15.54 0.92
C GLY A 65 5.52 14.44 0.92
N SER A 66 5.15 13.90 2.08
CA SER A 66 4.08 12.92 2.23
C SER A 66 2.81 13.59 2.74
N VAL A 67 1.70 13.42 2.04
CA VAL A 67 0.39 13.95 2.41
C VAL A 67 -0.36 12.94 3.26
N GLN A 68 -1.01 13.38 4.35
CA GLN A 68 -1.86 12.57 5.23
C GLN A 68 -3.24 13.22 5.35
N PRO A 69 -4.17 12.97 4.41
CA PRO A 69 -5.43 13.71 4.33
C PRO A 69 -6.50 13.31 5.36
N ASN A 70 -6.33 12.16 6.05
CA ASN A 70 -7.28 11.61 7.04
C ASN A 70 -8.73 11.49 6.55
N PHE A 71 -8.93 11.08 5.30
CA PHE A 71 -10.28 10.83 4.78
C PHE A 71 -10.90 9.58 5.41
N SER A 72 -12.19 9.68 5.78
CA SER A 72 -12.96 8.52 6.22
C SER A 72 -13.42 7.70 5.00
N LEU A 73 -12.94 6.46 4.92
CA LEU A 73 -13.40 5.52 3.87
C LEU A 73 -14.84 5.07 4.08
N GLN A 74 -15.37 5.17 5.31
CA GLN A 74 -16.75 4.78 5.62
C GLN A 74 -17.76 5.77 5.04
N ASP A 75 -17.43 7.06 5.04
CA ASP A 75 -18.28 8.11 4.48
C ASP A 75 -18.39 7.97 2.95
N LEU A 76 -17.30 7.54 2.29
CA LEU A 76 -17.29 7.28 0.84
C LEU A 76 -18.11 6.05 0.43
N ALA A 77 -18.29 5.06 1.30
CA ALA A 77 -19.00 3.83 1.01
C ALA A 77 -20.52 3.94 1.23
N SER A 78 -20.96 4.87 2.08
CA SER A 78 -22.34 4.93 2.57
C SER A 78 -23.32 5.66 1.64
N ASN A 79 -22.87 6.50 0.71
CA ASN A 79 -23.73 7.22 -0.21
C ASN A 79 -23.07 7.47 -1.59
N PRO A 80 -23.48 6.75 -2.66
CA PRO A 80 -22.91 6.91 -4.00
C PRO A 80 -23.09 8.30 -4.61
N ASP A 81 -24.16 9.02 -4.28
CA ASP A 81 -24.45 10.34 -4.86
C ASP A 81 -23.63 11.45 -4.16
N LEU A 82 -23.42 11.35 -2.85
CA LEU A 82 -22.49 12.20 -2.13
C LEU A 82 -21.04 11.93 -2.53
N ALA A 83 -20.75 10.69 -2.93
CA ALA A 83 -19.40 10.27 -3.32
C ALA A 83 -18.78 11.12 -4.44
N HIS A 84 -19.56 11.70 -5.35
CA HIS A 84 -19.03 12.55 -6.43
C HIS A 84 -18.60 13.95 -5.94
N SER A 85 -19.37 14.58 -5.06
CA SER A 85 -19.02 15.89 -4.49
C SER A 85 -17.85 15.76 -3.50
N GLU A 86 -17.87 14.75 -2.65
CA GLU A 86 -16.82 14.45 -1.69
C GLU A 86 -15.50 14.05 -2.37
N ARG A 87 -15.56 13.24 -3.44
CA ARG A 87 -14.36 12.90 -4.22
C ARG A 87 -13.68 14.13 -4.83
N ARG A 88 -14.45 15.13 -5.27
CA ARG A 88 -13.89 16.40 -5.74
C ARG A 88 -13.26 17.19 -4.60
N GLN A 89 -13.93 17.28 -3.46
CA GLN A 89 -13.42 17.96 -2.26
C GLN A 89 -12.15 17.28 -1.75
N ASN A 90 -12.09 15.95 -1.79
CA ASN A 90 -10.92 15.18 -1.41
C ASN A 90 -9.72 15.51 -2.31
N LEU A 91 -9.91 15.60 -3.63
CA LEU A 91 -8.86 15.99 -4.55
C LEU A 91 -8.39 17.44 -4.33
N ASP A 92 -9.31 18.35 -4.03
CA ASP A 92 -8.97 19.75 -3.68
C ASP A 92 -8.18 19.82 -2.37
N SER A 93 -8.53 19.01 -1.38
CA SER A 93 -7.78 18.90 -0.13
C SER A 93 -6.37 18.36 -0.36
N LEU A 94 -6.21 17.31 -1.18
CA LEU A 94 -4.89 16.77 -1.55
C LEU A 94 -3.99 17.84 -2.18
N PHE A 95 -4.52 18.66 -3.08
CA PHE A 95 -3.77 19.76 -3.68
C PHE A 95 -3.40 20.82 -2.63
N LYS A 96 -4.34 21.22 -1.78
CA LYS A 96 -4.11 22.19 -0.71
C LYS A 96 -3.02 21.72 0.25
N ASP A 97 -3.07 20.46 0.68
CA ASP A 97 -2.09 19.88 1.60
C ASP A 97 -0.72 19.75 0.91
N SER A 98 -0.69 19.38 -0.37
CA SER A 98 0.53 19.35 -1.17
C SER A 98 1.15 20.73 -1.31
N GLU A 99 0.36 21.79 -1.55
CA GLU A 99 0.84 23.17 -1.60
C GLU A 99 1.38 23.64 -0.23
N ALA A 100 0.74 23.23 0.87
CA ALA A 100 1.24 23.51 2.21
C ALA A 100 2.61 22.87 2.46
N LEU A 101 2.81 21.62 2.02
CA LEU A 101 4.11 20.96 2.09
C LEU A 101 5.18 21.65 1.24
N LEU A 102 4.83 22.13 0.03
CA LEU A 102 5.78 22.84 -0.83
C LEU A 102 6.29 24.16 -0.22
N ARG A 103 5.57 24.77 0.73
CA ARG A 103 6.08 25.93 1.47
C ARG A 103 7.27 25.59 2.37
N SER A 104 7.42 24.32 2.78
CA SER A 104 8.56 23.85 3.57
C SER A 104 9.74 23.40 2.72
N TYR A 105 9.60 23.43 1.38
CA TYR A 105 10.68 23.08 0.47
C TYR A 105 11.82 24.11 0.57
N PRO A 106 13.07 23.66 0.76
CA PRO A 106 14.21 24.56 0.84
C PRO A 106 14.54 25.09 -0.57
N GLN A 107 14.09 26.31 -0.87
CA GLN A 107 14.14 26.91 -2.22
C GLN A 107 15.54 26.94 -2.84
N GLU A 108 16.58 27.09 -2.01
CA GLU A 108 17.97 27.13 -2.46
C GLU A 108 18.60 25.76 -2.72
N SER A 109 17.89 24.67 -2.39
CA SER A 109 18.45 23.32 -2.48
C SER A 109 18.62 22.81 -3.90
N GLY A 110 17.79 23.27 -4.84
CA GLY A 110 17.72 22.74 -6.20
C GLY A 110 17.35 21.25 -6.29
N LEU A 111 16.93 20.62 -5.19
CA LEU A 111 16.60 19.21 -5.15
C LEU A 111 15.33 18.91 -5.96
N PRO A 112 15.25 17.75 -6.63
CA PRO A 112 14.00 17.27 -7.20
C PRO A 112 12.92 17.19 -6.11
N LYS A 113 11.69 17.59 -6.43
CA LYS A 113 10.53 17.59 -5.53
C LYS A 113 9.62 16.41 -5.88
N LEU A 114 9.28 15.61 -4.87
CA LEU A 114 8.31 14.54 -4.97
C LEU A 114 7.24 14.69 -3.89
N ILE A 115 5.98 14.80 -4.29
CA ILE A 115 4.84 14.66 -3.41
C ILE A 115 4.31 13.24 -3.51
N VAL A 116 4.08 12.60 -2.36
CA VAL A 116 3.54 11.24 -2.28
C VAL A 116 2.14 11.32 -1.65
N TRP A 117 1.15 10.87 -2.41
CA TRP A 117 -0.21 10.67 -1.92
C TRP A 117 -0.39 9.20 -1.49
N PRO A 118 -1.01 8.94 -0.33
CA PRO A 118 -1.19 7.58 0.15
C PRO A 118 -2.17 6.77 -0.69
N GLU A 119 -2.25 5.48 -0.39
CA GLU A 119 -3.21 4.57 -1.03
C GLU A 119 -4.66 4.99 -0.72
N SER A 120 -5.56 4.74 -1.66
CA SER A 120 -7.01 4.93 -1.55
C SER A 120 -7.50 6.38 -1.39
N VAL A 121 -6.65 7.37 -1.59
CA VAL A 121 -7.07 8.79 -1.47
C VAL A 121 -7.42 9.43 -2.81
N TYR A 122 -6.85 8.96 -3.91
CA TYR A 122 -7.19 9.45 -5.24
C TYR A 122 -8.58 8.91 -5.64
N PRO A 123 -9.52 9.78 -6.03
CA PRO A 123 -10.95 9.44 -6.01
C PRO A 123 -11.42 8.56 -7.19
N ASP A 124 -10.65 8.52 -8.27
CA ASP A 124 -11.10 7.94 -9.55
C ASP A 124 -10.09 6.93 -10.12
N PRO A 125 -10.52 6.01 -11.00
CA PRO A 125 -9.58 5.27 -11.84
C PRO A 125 -8.80 6.24 -12.74
N PHE A 126 -7.48 6.35 -12.48
CA PHE A 126 -6.64 7.42 -13.04
C PHE A 126 -6.68 7.49 -14.57
N PHE A 127 -6.65 6.35 -15.24
CA PHE A 127 -6.65 6.31 -16.71
C PHE A 127 -8.04 6.37 -17.34
N LYS A 128 -9.13 6.28 -16.56
CA LYS A 128 -10.52 6.25 -17.06
C LYS A 128 -11.28 7.57 -16.85
N LYS A 129 -10.78 8.44 -15.96
CA LYS A 129 -11.43 9.73 -15.64
C LYS A 129 -10.52 10.90 -16.02
N ASP A 130 -10.78 11.48 -17.18
CA ASP A 130 -9.96 12.53 -17.76
C ASP A 130 -9.91 13.82 -16.94
N LEU A 131 -11.00 14.22 -16.31
CA LEU A 131 -11.07 15.48 -15.60
C LEU A 131 -10.14 15.50 -14.39
N SER A 132 -10.24 14.51 -13.52
CA SER A 132 -9.40 14.39 -12.32
C SER A 132 -7.93 14.21 -12.71
N ARG A 133 -7.65 13.38 -13.73
CA ARG A 133 -6.30 13.20 -14.26
C ARG A 133 -5.70 14.51 -14.77
N LYS A 134 -6.40 15.25 -15.62
CA LYS A 134 -5.93 16.54 -16.16
C LYS A 134 -5.56 17.51 -15.04
N ARG A 135 -6.35 17.56 -13.98
CA ARG A 135 -6.07 18.43 -12.82
C ARG A 135 -4.75 18.04 -12.15
N VAL A 136 -4.47 16.75 -11.97
CA VAL A 136 -3.19 16.28 -11.41
C VAL A 136 -2.01 16.65 -12.30
N LEU A 137 -2.13 16.41 -13.62
CA LEU A 137 -1.08 16.75 -14.58
C LEU A 137 -0.78 18.24 -14.59
N GLN A 138 -1.82 19.08 -14.64
CA GLN A 138 -1.69 20.54 -14.59
C GLN A 138 -1.11 21.05 -13.27
N TRP A 139 -1.49 20.43 -12.14
CA TRP A 139 -0.94 20.78 -10.84
C TRP A 139 0.56 20.47 -10.77
N ALA A 140 0.98 19.27 -11.22
CA ALA A 140 2.38 18.88 -11.26
C ALA A 140 3.22 19.84 -12.12
N GLU A 141 2.71 20.20 -13.30
CA GLU A 141 3.36 21.15 -14.21
C GLU A 141 3.44 22.55 -13.60
N LYS A 142 2.34 23.08 -13.07
CA LYS A 142 2.29 24.40 -12.43
C LYS A 142 3.30 24.54 -11.30
N HIS A 143 3.45 23.52 -10.48
CA HIS A 143 4.32 23.54 -9.30
C HIS A 143 5.71 22.97 -9.57
N GLN A 144 6.00 22.52 -10.81
CA GLN A 144 7.27 21.89 -11.19
C GLN A 144 7.67 20.80 -10.18
N THR A 145 6.71 19.90 -9.89
CA THR A 145 6.79 18.94 -8.80
C THR A 145 6.26 17.57 -9.26
N SER A 146 7.03 16.52 -9.02
CA SER A 146 6.58 15.15 -9.29
C SER A 146 5.52 14.72 -8.26
N ILE A 147 4.57 13.92 -8.70
CA ILE A 147 3.54 13.30 -7.83
C ILE A 147 3.59 11.80 -8.00
N LEU A 148 3.70 11.07 -6.90
CA LEU A 148 3.43 9.63 -6.82
C LEU A 148 2.07 9.44 -6.16
N LEU A 149 1.14 8.80 -6.86
CA LEU A 149 -0.19 8.51 -6.35
C LEU A 149 -0.56 7.05 -6.59
N ALA A 150 -1.42 6.52 -5.73
CA ALA A 150 -2.05 5.21 -5.93
C ALA A 150 -3.49 5.38 -6.44
N SER A 151 -3.91 4.46 -7.28
CA SER A 151 -5.25 4.43 -7.88
C SER A 151 -5.63 3.00 -8.24
N ILE A 152 -6.81 2.84 -8.81
CA ILE A 152 -7.29 1.62 -9.44
C ILE A 152 -7.31 1.82 -10.94
N ASP A 153 -7.05 0.77 -11.70
CA ASP A 153 -7.32 0.72 -13.13
C ASP A 153 -7.94 -0.61 -13.51
N TRP A 154 -8.48 -0.70 -14.71
CA TRP A 154 -9.03 -1.93 -15.22
C TRP A 154 -8.84 -2.06 -16.73
N GLU A 155 -8.74 -3.29 -17.20
CA GLU A 155 -8.58 -3.64 -18.60
C GLU A 155 -9.58 -4.75 -18.96
N MET A 156 -10.05 -4.78 -20.21
CA MET A 156 -10.90 -5.87 -20.67
C MET A 156 -10.03 -7.10 -20.99
N GLY A 157 -10.22 -8.17 -20.22
CA GLY A 157 -9.65 -9.48 -20.50
C GLY A 157 -10.57 -10.33 -21.36
N LYS A 158 -10.18 -11.57 -21.63
CA LYS A 158 -10.98 -12.53 -22.42
C LYS A 158 -12.31 -12.92 -21.74
N THR A 159 -12.31 -12.95 -20.42
CA THR A 159 -13.45 -13.43 -19.58
C THR A 159 -14.17 -12.29 -18.85
N GLY A 160 -13.77 -11.04 -19.04
CA GLY A 160 -14.34 -9.87 -18.37
C GLY A 160 -13.31 -8.85 -17.93
N PRO A 161 -13.72 -7.83 -17.18
CA PRO A 161 -12.80 -6.79 -16.69
C PRO A 161 -11.82 -7.37 -15.66
N ARG A 162 -10.55 -7.00 -15.78
CA ARG A 162 -9.45 -7.30 -14.87
C ARG A 162 -9.06 -6.02 -14.15
N PHE A 163 -9.11 -6.01 -12.84
CA PHE A 163 -8.83 -4.84 -12.02
C PHE A 163 -7.40 -4.90 -11.47
N PHE A 164 -6.74 -3.75 -11.39
CA PHE A 164 -5.37 -3.60 -10.89
C PHE A 164 -5.30 -2.47 -9.86
N GLY A 165 -4.68 -2.74 -8.72
CA GLY A 165 -4.13 -1.69 -7.88
C GLY A 165 -2.88 -1.12 -8.55
N ILE A 166 -2.83 0.19 -8.77
CA ILE A 166 -1.73 0.82 -9.50
C ILE A 166 -1.10 1.95 -8.71
N SER A 167 0.19 2.20 -8.98
CA SER A 167 0.82 3.47 -8.66
C SER A 167 1.23 4.18 -9.93
N VAL A 168 1.01 5.49 -9.96
CA VAL A 168 1.32 6.34 -11.11
C VAL A 168 2.29 7.43 -10.68
N MET A 169 3.36 7.59 -11.45
CA MET A 169 4.30 8.70 -11.30
C MET A 169 4.02 9.75 -12.36
N VAL A 170 3.70 10.95 -11.92
CA VAL A 170 3.58 12.15 -12.77
C VAL A 170 4.81 13.01 -12.57
N GLY A 171 5.44 13.43 -13.65
CA GLY A 171 6.64 14.26 -13.62
C GLY A 171 6.35 15.76 -13.47
N PRO A 172 7.40 16.56 -13.22
CA PRO A 172 7.27 18.00 -13.00
C PRO A 172 6.84 18.77 -14.26
N ASN A 173 6.86 18.13 -15.40
CA ASN A 173 6.37 18.65 -16.69
C ASN A 173 4.90 18.27 -16.98
N GLY A 174 4.17 17.75 -16.00
CA GLY A 174 2.80 17.31 -16.16
C GLY A 174 2.63 16.05 -17.01
N LYS A 175 3.70 15.30 -17.29
CA LYS A 175 3.64 14.05 -18.05
C LYS A 175 3.69 12.84 -17.14
N ILE A 176 3.00 11.78 -17.53
CA ILE A 176 3.08 10.50 -16.82
C ILE A 176 4.44 9.88 -17.13
N ILE A 177 5.25 9.66 -16.09
CA ILE A 177 6.58 9.04 -16.18
C ILE A 177 6.44 7.52 -16.24
N GLY A 178 5.50 6.96 -15.47
CA GLY A 178 5.33 5.52 -15.46
C GLY A 178 4.12 5.07 -14.63
N ARG A 179 3.82 3.79 -14.78
CA ARG A 179 2.77 3.06 -14.06
C ARG A 179 3.39 1.79 -13.47
N TYR A 180 3.05 1.49 -12.25
CA TYR A 180 3.35 0.22 -11.58
C TYR A 180 2.04 -0.48 -11.23
N ASN A 181 1.93 -1.76 -11.53
CA ASN A 181 0.82 -2.60 -11.08
C ASN A 181 1.25 -3.35 -9.82
N LYS A 182 0.45 -3.29 -8.77
CA LYS A 182 0.71 -3.93 -7.47
C LYS A 182 0.94 -5.43 -7.64
N ILE A 183 2.12 -5.91 -7.22
CA ILE A 183 2.52 -7.31 -7.35
C ILE A 183 2.06 -8.12 -6.12
N PHE A 184 2.26 -7.56 -4.93
CA PHE A 184 1.90 -8.21 -3.67
C PHE A 184 0.51 -7.73 -3.23
N LEU A 185 -0.49 -8.57 -3.46
CA LEU A 185 -1.88 -8.30 -3.09
C LEU A 185 -2.15 -8.78 -1.66
N ILE A 186 -3.05 -8.08 -0.98
CA ILE A 186 -3.45 -8.41 0.39
C ILE A 186 -4.37 -9.64 0.35
N PRO A 187 -3.98 -10.76 1.01
CA PRO A 187 -4.84 -11.93 1.10
C PRO A 187 -6.18 -11.59 1.76
N PHE A 188 -7.28 -12.10 1.21
CA PHE A 188 -8.67 -11.89 1.66
C PHE A 188 -9.20 -10.44 1.54
N GLY A 189 -8.37 -9.48 1.16
CA GLY A 189 -8.77 -8.11 0.87
C GLY A 189 -8.76 -7.78 -0.62
N GLU A 190 -7.69 -8.20 -1.30
CA GLU A 190 -7.44 -7.89 -2.72
C GLU A 190 -7.33 -9.17 -3.58
N THR A 191 -7.10 -10.31 -2.96
CA THR A 191 -7.03 -11.62 -3.64
C THR A 191 -7.45 -12.74 -2.71
N LEU A 192 -8.05 -13.79 -3.27
CA LEU A 192 -8.26 -15.05 -2.55
C LEU A 192 -7.05 -15.95 -2.72
N PRO A 193 -6.28 -16.20 -1.63
CA PRO A 193 -5.21 -17.18 -1.68
C PRO A 193 -5.79 -18.57 -1.98
N PHE A 194 -5.05 -19.36 -2.76
CA PHE A 194 -5.43 -20.74 -3.14
C PHE A 194 -6.68 -20.87 -4.02
N SER A 195 -7.21 -19.77 -4.60
CA SER A 195 -8.39 -19.80 -5.47
C SER A 195 -8.23 -20.73 -6.69
N GLU A 196 -7.00 -20.87 -7.19
CA GLU A 196 -6.67 -21.77 -8.29
C GLU A 196 -6.72 -23.26 -7.87
N TRP A 197 -6.41 -23.57 -6.61
CA TRP A 197 -6.36 -24.94 -6.09
C TRP A 197 -7.69 -25.40 -5.50
N PHE A 198 -8.45 -24.47 -4.94
CA PHE A 198 -9.73 -24.73 -4.29
C PHE A 198 -10.82 -23.76 -4.77
N PRO A 199 -11.28 -23.88 -6.03
CA PRO A 199 -12.23 -22.93 -6.62
C PRO A 199 -13.59 -22.89 -5.90
N GLU A 200 -14.06 -24.02 -5.37
CA GLU A 200 -15.33 -24.09 -4.63
C GLU A 200 -15.26 -23.32 -3.30
N ILE A 201 -14.13 -23.43 -2.59
CA ILE A 201 -13.89 -22.66 -1.36
C ILE A 201 -13.74 -21.18 -1.68
N ALA A 202 -13.07 -20.85 -2.78
CA ALA A 202 -12.94 -19.48 -3.23
C ALA A 202 -14.30 -18.85 -3.56
N GLU A 203 -15.19 -19.59 -4.22
CA GLU A 203 -16.53 -19.11 -4.54
C GLU A 203 -17.40 -18.91 -3.28
N TRP A 204 -17.30 -19.82 -2.32
CA TRP A 204 -17.95 -19.66 -1.04
C TRP A 204 -17.42 -18.44 -0.28
N LEU A 205 -16.10 -18.24 -0.23
CA LEU A 205 -15.47 -17.06 0.42
C LEU A 205 -15.89 -15.75 -0.26
N ARG A 206 -16.02 -15.70 -1.60
CA ARG A 206 -16.51 -14.52 -2.32
C ARG A 206 -17.91 -14.10 -1.89
N LYS A 207 -18.76 -15.07 -1.55
CA LYS A 207 -20.12 -14.80 -1.08
C LYS A 207 -20.15 -14.30 0.37
N GLU A 208 -19.25 -14.78 1.21
CA GLU A 208 -19.18 -14.43 2.63
C GLU A 208 -18.40 -13.12 2.89
N ILE A 209 -17.33 -12.87 2.16
CA ILE A 209 -16.51 -11.67 2.35
C ILE A 209 -17.15 -10.52 1.55
N ARG A 210 -17.90 -9.68 2.27
CA ARG A 210 -18.45 -8.44 1.70
C ARG A 210 -17.31 -7.48 1.36
N ASN A 211 -17.40 -6.83 0.19
CA ASN A 211 -16.47 -5.79 -0.29
C ASN A 211 -15.06 -6.28 -0.63
N MET A 212 -14.86 -7.56 -0.93
CA MET A 212 -13.61 -8.01 -1.49
C MET A 212 -13.49 -7.56 -2.95
N SER A 213 -12.42 -6.83 -3.24
CA SER A 213 -12.06 -6.48 -4.62
C SER A 213 -11.03 -7.49 -5.12
N GLU A 214 -11.38 -8.30 -6.11
CA GLU A 214 -10.37 -9.17 -6.74
C GLU A 214 -9.52 -8.36 -7.71
N PHE A 215 -8.28 -8.12 -7.32
CA PHE A 215 -7.27 -7.49 -8.15
C PHE A 215 -6.37 -8.55 -8.80
N GLU A 216 -5.90 -8.23 -9.99
CA GLU A 216 -4.87 -9.00 -10.68
C GLU A 216 -3.49 -8.54 -10.26
N LYS A 217 -2.56 -9.48 -10.18
CA LYS A 217 -1.17 -9.20 -9.83
C LYS A 217 -0.43 -8.53 -10.98
N GLY A 218 0.37 -7.52 -10.65
CA GLY A 218 1.39 -7.03 -11.56
C GLY A 218 2.51 -8.08 -11.77
N THR A 219 3.19 -7.97 -12.88
CA THR A 219 4.27 -8.90 -13.28
C THR A 219 5.64 -8.26 -13.28
N GLU A 220 5.72 -6.92 -13.23
CA GLU A 220 6.97 -6.18 -13.41
C GLU A 220 7.24 -5.23 -12.25
N TYR A 221 8.49 -5.19 -11.81
CA TYR A 221 8.99 -4.17 -10.89
C TYR A 221 9.33 -2.91 -11.67
N THR A 222 8.53 -1.87 -11.49
CA THR A 222 8.75 -0.58 -12.16
C THR A 222 9.65 0.31 -11.31
N VAL A 223 10.72 0.82 -11.89
CA VAL A 223 11.58 1.86 -11.29
C VAL A 223 11.23 3.18 -11.95
N PHE A 224 10.78 4.15 -11.16
CA PHE A 224 10.52 5.50 -11.63
C PHE A 224 11.82 6.32 -11.57
N GLN A 225 12.12 7.04 -12.66
CA GLN A 225 13.23 8.00 -12.71
C GLN A 225 12.66 9.41 -12.49
N LEU A 226 13.31 10.17 -11.62
CA LEU A 226 12.95 11.54 -11.26
C LEU A 226 13.96 12.56 -11.81
#